data_095b76ec0c01c33092b3f3d206615e11
#
_entry.id   095b76ec0c01c33092b3f3d206615e11
#
_cell.length_a   1.000
_cell.length_b   1.000
_cell.length_c   1.000
_cell.angle_alpha   90.00
_cell.angle_beta   90.00
_cell.angle_gamma   90.00
#
_symmetry.space_group_name_H-M   'P 1'
#
loop_
_entity.id
_entity.type
_entity.pdbx_description
1 polymer ?
#
loop_
_entity_poly.entity_id
_entity_poly.type
_entity_poly.pdbx_seq_one_letter_code
_entity_poly.pdbx_strand_id
1 'polypeptide(L)'
;MDDKIERSPAKKVRISDILNGKYFYGSKEEMKPGYVTTPYGEKVSRVNLVGTVIEKFVSDDGNYSSVTIDDGTDAIRIKSFEELPFERIQLGDLVRAIGRLREYNGELYVSYEIMEKVKDSNFELLSKMEILNSLIKQKKIIDDIKVLSNQMDEIELQNYARDTYAMDSETLS
;
A
#
# COMPACT_ATOMS: atom_id res chain seq x y z
N MET A 1 -13.25 13.62 25.76
CA MET A 1 -13.65 12.83 24.59
C MET A 1 -12.37 12.24 24.03
N ASP A 2 -12.17 10.94 24.22
CA ASP A 2 -11.01 10.25 23.67
C ASP A 2 -11.19 10.16 22.15
N ASP A 3 -10.48 10.98 21.40
CA ASP A 3 -10.33 10.82 19.95
C ASP A 3 -9.60 9.50 19.71
N LYS A 4 -10.38 8.44 19.55
CA LYS A 4 -9.85 7.16 19.08
C LYS A 4 -9.26 7.39 17.69
N ILE A 5 -7.93 7.46 17.61
CA ILE A 5 -7.20 7.44 16.34
C ILE A 5 -7.57 6.13 15.65
N GLU A 6 -8.48 6.21 14.70
CA GLU A 6 -8.92 5.07 13.93
C GLU A 6 -7.76 4.63 13.00
N ARG A 7 -7.22 3.43 13.24
CA ARG A 7 -6.12 2.91 12.43
C ARG A 7 -6.65 2.58 11.04
N SER A 8 -6.09 3.20 10.01
CA SER A 8 -6.39 2.85 8.62
C SER A 8 -6.18 1.36 8.38
N PRO A 9 -7.11 0.66 7.72
CA PRO A 9 -6.95 -0.74 7.38
C PRO A 9 -5.73 -0.93 6.47
N ALA A 10 -4.99 -2.03 6.65
CA ALA A 10 -3.89 -2.38 5.77
C ALA A 10 -4.43 -2.96 4.46
N LYS A 11 -4.12 -2.31 3.35
CA LYS A 11 -4.61 -2.69 2.02
C LYS A 11 -3.68 -3.69 1.35
N LYS A 12 -4.26 -4.69 0.68
CA LYS A 12 -3.54 -5.61 -0.20
C LYS A 12 -3.46 -5.00 -1.58
N VAL A 13 -2.26 -4.69 -2.03
CA VAL A 13 -1.97 -4.03 -3.32
C VAL A 13 -0.69 -4.62 -3.89
N ARG A 14 -0.46 -4.48 -5.21
CA ARG A 14 0.81 -4.83 -5.82
C ARG A 14 1.88 -3.80 -5.47
N ILE A 15 3.12 -4.26 -5.34
CA ILE A 15 4.26 -3.35 -5.11
C ILE A 15 4.40 -2.38 -6.30
N SER A 16 4.23 -2.86 -7.54
CA SER A 16 4.26 -2.01 -8.73
C SER A 16 3.22 -0.88 -8.70
N ASP A 17 2.02 -1.12 -8.16
CA ASP A 17 0.98 -0.09 -8.07
C ASP A 17 1.34 1.00 -7.03
N ILE A 18 2.06 0.61 -5.97
CA ILE A 18 2.59 1.56 -4.98
C ILE A 18 3.68 2.42 -5.61
N LEU A 19 4.66 1.77 -6.28
CA LEU A 19 5.85 2.46 -6.82
C LEU A 19 5.52 3.34 -8.03
N ASN A 20 4.51 2.99 -8.82
CA ASN A 20 4.00 3.81 -9.93
C ASN A 20 2.92 4.82 -9.49
N GLY A 21 2.58 4.85 -8.21
CA GLY A 21 1.64 5.81 -7.64
C GLY A 21 2.31 7.14 -7.30
N LYS A 22 1.49 8.10 -6.89
CA LYS A 22 1.95 9.41 -6.41
C LYS A 22 1.84 9.48 -4.89
N TYR A 23 2.95 9.80 -4.23
CA TYR A 23 2.98 9.97 -2.77
C TYR A 23 2.52 11.37 -2.36
N PHE A 24 1.67 11.44 -1.35
CA PHE A 24 1.20 12.64 -0.70
C PHE A 24 1.64 12.65 0.75
N TYR A 25 2.30 13.72 1.17
CA TYR A 25 2.75 13.88 2.54
C TYR A 25 1.56 14.08 3.48
N GLY A 26 1.61 13.45 4.64
CA GLY A 26 0.62 13.65 5.68
C GLY A 26 0.76 15.03 6.34
N SER A 27 -0.31 15.50 6.95
CA SER A 27 -0.30 16.70 7.79
C SER A 27 -0.19 16.31 9.27
N LYS A 28 0.82 16.83 9.95
CA LYS A 28 0.95 16.67 11.42
C LYS A 28 -0.14 17.42 12.17
N GLU A 29 -0.55 18.59 11.65
CA GLU A 29 -1.58 19.45 12.24
C GLU A 29 -2.97 18.79 12.18
N GLU A 30 -3.26 18.10 11.08
CA GLU A 30 -4.52 17.39 10.89
C GLU A 30 -4.46 15.91 11.29
N MET A 31 -3.33 15.44 11.85
CA MET A 31 -3.05 14.03 12.18
C MET A 31 -3.30 13.04 11.04
N LYS A 32 -3.23 13.52 9.78
CA LYS A 32 -3.41 12.69 8.59
C LYS A 32 -2.09 12.01 8.21
N PRO A 33 -2.07 10.67 8.05
CA PRO A 33 -0.89 9.97 7.57
C PRO A 33 -0.62 10.29 6.09
N GLY A 34 0.65 10.21 5.68
CA GLY A 34 0.98 10.20 4.24
C GLY A 34 0.40 8.97 3.56
N TYR A 35 0.12 9.07 2.27
CA TYR A 35 -0.45 8.00 1.46
C TYR A 35 0.04 8.06 0.02
N VAL A 36 -0.10 6.94 -0.68
CA VAL A 36 0.09 6.85 -2.14
C VAL A 36 -1.27 6.78 -2.79
N THR A 37 -1.48 7.55 -3.86
CA THR A 37 -2.58 7.30 -4.79
C THR A 37 -2.05 6.40 -5.91
N THR A 38 -2.60 5.20 -6.04
CA THR A 38 -2.22 4.23 -7.07
C THR A 38 -2.66 4.73 -8.45
N PRO A 39 -2.15 4.14 -9.56
CA PRO A 39 -2.61 4.47 -10.92
C PRO A 39 -4.11 4.25 -11.16
N TYR A 40 -4.76 3.53 -10.27
CA TYR A 40 -6.21 3.25 -10.31
C TYR A 40 -7.02 4.13 -9.34
N GLY A 41 -6.42 5.19 -8.79
CA GLY A 41 -7.08 6.14 -7.90
C GLY A 41 -7.26 5.66 -6.45
N GLU A 42 -6.70 4.51 -6.05
CA GLU A 42 -6.82 4.01 -4.68
C GLU A 42 -5.83 4.70 -3.74
N LYS A 43 -6.30 5.31 -2.65
CA LYS A 43 -5.46 5.89 -1.59
C LYS A 43 -4.99 4.81 -0.63
N VAL A 44 -3.67 4.65 -0.49
CA VAL A 44 -3.03 3.62 0.32
C VAL A 44 -2.03 4.27 1.27
N SER A 45 -2.30 4.23 2.57
CA SER A 45 -1.39 4.71 3.63
C SER A 45 -0.70 3.56 4.37
N ARG A 46 -1.37 2.39 4.43
CA ARG A 46 -0.91 1.20 5.14
C ARG A 46 -1.12 -0.02 4.25
N VAL A 47 -0.10 -0.86 4.17
CA VAL A 47 -0.05 -2.01 3.25
C VAL A 47 0.01 -3.34 3.98
N ASN A 48 -0.51 -4.38 3.32
CA ASN A 48 -0.37 -5.78 3.68
C ASN A 48 0.16 -6.51 2.44
N LEU A 49 1.47 -6.70 2.40
CA LEU A 49 2.20 -7.27 1.25
C LEU A 49 2.57 -8.71 1.53
N VAL A 50 2.60 -9.52 0.48
CA VAL A 50 3.17 -10.87 0.50
C VAL A 50 4.21 -10.95 -0.60
N GLY A 51 5.43 -11.34 -0.26
CA GLY A 51 6.53 -11.41 -1.22
C GLY A 51 7.72 -12.21 -0.70
N THR A 52 8.66 -12.48 -1.59
CA THR A 52 9.89 -13.18 -1.29
C THR A 52 10.98 -12.20 -0.85
N VAL A 53 11.70 -12.52 0.20
CA VAL A 53 12.84 -11.72 0.68
C VAL A 53 14.01 -11.87 -0.29
N ILE A 54 14.41 -10.77 -0.91
CA ILE A 54 15.53 -10.73 -1.88
C ILE A 54 16.77 -10.02 -1.36
N GLU A 55 16.62 -9.19 -0.31
CA GLU A 55 17.75 -8.49 0.32
C GLU A 55 17.47 -8.32 1.81
N LYS A 56 18.53 -8.35 2.63
CA LYS A 56 18.48 -8.06 4.06
C LYS A 56 19.70 -7.27 4.46
N PHE A 57 19.50 -6.21 5.23
CA PHE A 57 20.55 -5.38 5.81
C PHE A 57 20.29 -5.16 7.30
N VAL A 58 21.37 -5.17 8.08
CA VAL A 58 21.34 -4.80 9.51
C VAL A 58 22.56 -3.89 9.74
N SER A 59 22.35 -2.75 10.38
CA SER A 59 23.44 -1.84 10.76
C SER A 59 24.32 -2.46 11.86
N ASP A 60 25.57 -2.04 11.94
CA ASP A 60 26.55 -2.57 12.91
C ASP A 60 26.13 -2.37 14.37
N ASP A 61 25.39 -1.30 14.65
CA ASP A 61 24.84 -0.98 15.97
C ASP A 61 23.48 -1.68 16.27
N GLY A 62 22.93 -2.41 15.31
CA GLY A 62 21.65 -3.12 15.43
C GLY A 62 20.39 -2.24 15.48
N ASN A 63 20.55 -0.90 15.46
CA ASN A 63 19.42 0.04 15.62
C ASN A 63 18.64 0.30 14.33
N TYR A 64 19.18 -0.10 13.19
CA TYR A 64 18.52 -0.02 11.89
C TYR A 64 18.61 -1.34 11.15
N SER A 65 17.51 -1.77 10.60
CA SER A 65 17.48 -2.94 9.73
C SER A 65 16.48 -2.74 8.58
N SER A 66 16.74 -3.40 7.48
CA SER A 66 15.84 -3.40 6.35
C SER A 66 15.79 -4.76 5.66
N VAL A 67 14.63 -5.04 5.06
CA VAL A 67 14.38 -6.20 4.22
C VAL A 67 13.73 -5.72 2.94
N THR A 68 14.21 -6.17 1.79
CA THR A 68 13.55 -5.93 0.50
C THR A 68 12.78 -7.17 0.11
N ILE A 69 11.50 -7.00 -0.21
CA ILE A 69 10.62 -8.07 -0.68
C ILE A 69 10.19 -7.82 -2.12
N ASP A 70 10.02 -8.90 -2.87
CA ASP A 70 9.53 -8.94 -4.26
C ASP A 70 8.25 -9.77 -4.32
N ASP A 71 7.16 -9.20 -4.88
CA ASP A 71 5.86 -9.89 -5.05
C ASP A 71 5.64 -10.45 -6.45
N GLY A 72 6.67 -10.34 -7.30
CA GLY A 72 6.64 -10.72 -8.72
C GLY A 72 6.16 -9.60 -9.64
N THR A 73 5.81 -8.43 -9.11
CA THR A 73 5.48 -7.22 -9.90
C THR A 73 6.54 -6.15 -9.79
N ASP A 74 7.16 -6.02 -8.64
CA ASP A 74 8.26 -5.12 -8.32
C ASP A 74 8.80 -5.45 -6.90
N ALA A 75 9.80 -4.70 -6.42
CA ALA A 75 10.40 -4.87 -5.10
C ALA A 75 10.32 -3.60 -4.27
N ILE A 76 10.06 -3.74 -2.95
CA ILE A 76 10.00 -2.62 -2.02
C ILE A 76 10.78 -2.91 -0.75
N ARG A 77 11.44 -1.87 -0.21
CA ARG A 77 12.17 -1.95 1.05
C ARG A 77 11.26 -1.75 2.25
N ILE A 78 11.39 -2.60 3.25
CA ILE A 78 10.74 -2.49 4.56
C ILE A 78 11.81 -2.12 5.56
N LYS A 79 11.67 -0.96 6.20
CA LYS A 79 12.65 -0.39 7.14
C LYS A 79 12.14 -0.47 8.57
N SER A 80 13.02 -0.83 9.49
CA SER A 80 12.77 -0.77 10.92
C SER A 80 13.89 -0.03 11.64
N PHE A 81 13.50 0.68 12.70
CA PHE A 81 14.37 1.34 13.65
C PHE A 81 14.22 0.71 15.05
N GLU A 82 13.71 -0.53 15.10
CA GLU A 82 13.61 -1.35 16.29
C GLU A 82 14.78 -2.34 16.34
N GLU A 83 15.10 -2.83 17.51
CA GLU A 83 16.15 -3.81 17.71
C GLU A 83 15.74 -5.17 17.12
N LEU A 84 16.49 -5.65 16.12
CA LEU A 84 16.42 -6.98 15.50
C LEU A 84 15.02 -7.50 15.05
N PRO A 85 14.14 -6.70 14.45
CA PRO A 85 12.78 -7.17 14.11
C PRO A 85 12.79 -8.27 13.03
N PHE A 86 13.88 -8.38 12.25
CA PHE A 86 14.01 -9.34 11.15
C PHE A 86 14.98 -10.49 11.45
N GLU A 87 15.32 -10.74 12.73
CA GLU A 87 16.31 -11.76 13.12
C GLU A 87 15.99 -13.13 12.51
N ARG A 88 14.72 -13.54 12.55
CA ARG A 88 14.27 -14.85 12.07
C ARG A 88 13.97 -14.91 10.57
N ILE A 89 14.12 -13.79 9.86
CA ILE A 89 13.84 -13.69 8.42
C ILE A 89 15.14 -13.93 7.65
N GLN A 90 15.08 -14.74 6.60
CA GLN A 90 16.22 -15.11 5.76
C GLN A 90 15.93 -14.78 4.28
N LEU A 91 16.99 -14.68 3.48
CA LEU A 91 16.87 -14.58 2.03
C LEU A 91 16.14 -15.79 1.47
N GLY A 92 15.21 -15.55 0.55
CA GLY A 92 14.36 -16.59 -0.04
C GLY A 92 13.11 -16.95 0.78
N ASP A 93 12.95 -16.42 2.00
CA ASP A 93 11.72 -16.62 2.74
C ASP A 93 10.53 -15.93 2.07
N LEU A 94 9.41 -16.64 1.98
CA LEU A 94 8.13 -16.00 1.68
C LEU A 94 7.60 -15.37 2.97
N VAL A 95 7.31 -14.07 2.92
CA VAL A 95 6.86 -13.31 4.09
C VAL A 95 5.58 -12.54 3.81
N ARG A 96 4.82 -12.34 4.86
CA ARG A 96 3.74 -11.35 4.94
C ARG A 96 4.22 -10.17 5.75
N ALA A 97 4.12 -8.97 5.19
CA ALA A 97 4.55 -7.74 5.82
C ALA A 97 3.42 -6.73 5.90
N ILE A 98 3.23 -6.13 7.07
CA ILE A 98 2.30 -5.03 7.30
C ILE A 98 3.11 -3.83 7.76
N GLY A 99 2.80 -2.66 7.20
CA GLY A 99 3.47 -1.42 7.58
C GLY A 99 2.86 -0.21 6.88
N ARG A 100 3.41 0.97 7.20
CA ARG A 100 2.95 2.25 6.64
C ARG A 100 3.85 2.69 5.52
N LEU A 101 3.26 3.19 4.45
CA LEU A 101 4.00 3.82 3.37
C LEU A 101 4.62 5.14 3.84
N ARG A 102 5.88 5.31 3.52
CA ARG A 102 6.68 6.49 3.81
C ARG A 102 7.55 6.83 2.60
N GLU A 103 7.86 8.09 2.47
CA GLU A 103 8.81 8.58 1.48
C GLU A 103 9.91 9.38 2.20
N TYR A 104 11.14 9.15 1.79
CA TYR A 104 12.28 9.92 2.26
C TYR A 104 13.31 10.07 1.13
N ASN A 105 13.66 11.30 0.78
CA ASN A 105 14.60 11.63 -0.31
C ASN A 105 14.25 11.00 -1.66
N GLY A 106 12.96 10.91 -1.99
CA GLY A 106 12.49 10.32 -3.24
C GLY A 106 12.41 8.79 -3.22
N GLU A 107 12.80 8.13 -2.13
CA GLU A 107 12.64 6.68 -1.96
C GLU A 107 11.35 6.37 -1.20
N LEU A 108 10.44 5.66 -1.86
CA LEU A 108 9.25 5.12 -1.22
C LEU A 108 9.57 3.79 -0.54
N TYR A 109 9.19 3.63 0.71
CA TYR A 109 9.45 2.45 1.51
C TYR A 109 8.28 2.15 2.47
N VAL A 110 8.29 0.96 3.04
CA VAL A 110 7.36 0.56 4.10
C VAL A 110 8.04 0.69 5.46
N SER A 111 7.46 1.49 6.36
CA SER A 111 7.84 1.50 7.77
C SER A 111 7.23 0.27 8.44
N TYR A 112 8.08 -0.59 8.98
CA TYR A 112 7.74 -1.87 9.60
C TYR A 112 6.71 -1.73 10.73
N GLU A 113 5.75 -2.63 10.78
CA GLU A 113 4.85 -2.85 11.90
C GLU A 113 4.80 -4.35 12.28
N ILE A 114 4.65 -5.24 11.29
CA ILE A 114 4.59 -6.69 11.48
C ILE A 114 5.23 -7.37 10.27
N MET A 115 6.02 -8.43 10.50
CA MET A 115 6.48 -9.34 9.46
C MET A 115 6.48 -10.77 10.00
N GLU A 116 5.95 -11.69 9.22
CA GLU A 116 5.89 -13.11 9.56
C GLU A 116 6.20 -13.98 8.34
N LYS A 117 6.84 -15.14 8.57
CA LYS A 117 7.05 -16.12 7.52
C LYS A 117 5.73 -16.78 7.14
N VAL A 118 5.48 -16.86 5.86
CA VAL A 118 4.35 -17.62 5.29
C VAL A 118 4.79 -19.07 5.10
N LYS A 119 4.15 -19.97 5.82
CA LYS A 119 4.48 -21.41 5.77
C LYS A 119 3.78 -22.15 4.64
N ASP A 120 2.61 -21.67 4.24
CA ASP A 120 1.78 -22.28 3.21
C ASP A 120 1.80 -21.39 1.95
N SER A 121 2.36 -21.89 0.85
CA SER A 121 2.42 -21.20 -0.44
C SER A 121 1.03 -20.85 -1.00
N ASN A 122 -0.02 -21.55 -0.61
CA ASN A 122 -1.40 -21.21 -1.01
C ASN A 122 -1.81 -19.83 -0.49
N PHE A 123 -1.19 -19.33 0.59
CA PHE A 123 -1.44 -17.99 1.11
C PHE A 123 -1.00 -16.89 0.12
N GLU A 124 0.12 -17.10 -0.58
CA GLU A 124 0.56 -16.19 -1.65
C GLU A 124 -0.45 -16.16 -2.79
N LEU A 125 -0.90 -17.33 -3.24
CA LEU A 125 -1.91 -17.43 -4.29
C LEU A 125 -3.22 -16.74 -3.87
N LEU A 126 -3.69 -16.99 -2.65
CA LEU A 126 -4.87 -16.33 -2.10
C LEU A 126 -4.71 -14.81 -2.11
N SER A 127 -3.57 -14.30 -1.63
CA SER A 127 -3.28 -12.86 -1.61
C SER A 127 -3.30 -12.25 -3.01
N LYS A 128 -2.68 -12.91 -4.00
CA LYS A 128 -2.69 -12.48 -5.41
C LYS A 128 -4.10 -12.47 -6.01
N MET A 129 -4.92 -13.47 -5.70
CA MET A 129 -6.32 -13.53 -6.16
C MET A 129 -7.17 -12.42 -5.55
N GLU A 130 -6.99 -12.10 -4.27
CA GLU A 130 -7.70 -11.00 -3.62
C GLU A 130 -7.32 -9.64 -4.23
N ILE A 131 -6.03 -9.42 -4.51
CA ILE A 131 -5.54 -8.23 -5.21
C ILE A 131 -6.16 -8.15 -6.61
N LEU A 132 -6.12 -9.24 -7.39
CA LEU A 132 -6.70 -9.29 -8.73
C LEU A 132 -8.20 -8.97 -8.72
N ASN A 133 -8.94 -9.52 -7.76
CA ASN A 133 -10.37 -9.25 -7.61
C ASN A 133 -10.64 -7.77 -7.29
N SER A 134 -9.80 -7.15 -6.45
CA SER A 134 -9.87 -5.71 -6.17
C SER A 134 -9.60 -4.88 -7.43
N LEU A 135 -8.56 -5.21 -8.20
CA LEU A 135 -8.22 -4.52 -9.46
C LEU A 135 -9.33 -4.62 -10.52
N ILE A 136 -9.98 -5.78 -10.64
CA ILE A 136 -11.12 -5.96 -11.54
C ILE A 136 -12.28 -5.03 -11.16
N LYS A 137 -12.58 -4.91 -9.85
CA LYS A 137 -13.61 -4.00 -9.35
C LYS A 137 -13.25 -2.54 -9.64
N GLN A 138 -12.01 -2.14 -9.37
CA GLN A 138 -11.53 -0.78 -9.63
C GLN A 138 -11.58 -0.45 -11.12
N LYS A 139 -11.15 -1.37 -11.99
CA LYS A 139 -11.23 -1.20 -13.44
C LYS A 139 -12.67 -0.97 -13.89
N LYS A 140 -13.62 -1.75 -13.39
CA LYS A 140 -15.03 -1.57 -13.72
C LYS A 140 -15.53 -0.18 -13.34
N ILE A 141 -15.18 0.32 -12.15
CA ILE A 141 -15.53 1.68 -11.70
C ILE A 141 -14.96 2.72 -12.66
N ILE A 142 -13.68 2.60 -13.04
CA ILE A 142 -13.03 3.53 -13.97
C ILE A 142 -13.72 3.50 -15.35
N ASP A 143 -14.06 2.32 -15.85
CA ASP A 143 -14.74 2.19 -17.13
C ASP A 143 -16.14 2.82 -17.09
N ASP A 144 -16.90 2.62 -15.99
CA ASP A 144 -18.20 3.26 -15.77
C ASP A 144 -18.08 4.80 -15.73
N ILE A 145 -17.10 5.34 -14.98
CA ILE A 145 -16.81 6.78 -14.91
C ILE A 145 -16.46 7.34 -16.28
N LYS A 146 -15.63 6.66 -17.09
CA LYS A 146 -15.27 7.08 -18.45
C LYS A 146 -16.48 7.16 -19.38
N VAL A 147 -17.41 6.24 -19.26
CA VAL A 147 -18.67 6.27 -20.05
C VAL A 147 -19.50 7.49 -19.64
N LEU A 148 -19.67 7.73 -18.35
CA LEU A 148 -20.46 8.82 -17.79
C LEU A 148 -19.84 10.19 -18.04
N SER A 149 -18.51 10.31 -18.09
CA SER A 149 -17.81 11.58 -18.38
C SER A 149 -18.13 12.17 -19.78
N ASN A 150 -18.65 11.33 -20.69
CA ASN A 150 -19.15 11.81 -21.99
C ASN A 150 -20.61 12.25 -21.96
N GLN A 151 -21.34 12.05 -20.84
CA GLN A 151 -22.78 12.26 -20.73
C GLN A 151 -23.15 13.28 -19.64
N MET A 152 -22.26 13.56 -18.71
CA MET A 152 -22.45 14.41 -17.55
C MET A 152 -21.40 15.54 -17.55
N ASP A 153 -21.74 16.67 -16.92
CA ASP A 153 -20.73 17.67 -16.61
C ASP A 153 -19.82 17.24 -15.43
N GLU A 154 -18.75 17.97 -15.20
CA GLU A 154 -17.73 17.63 -14.19
C GLU A 154 -18.32 17.60 -12.76
N ILE A 155 -19.25 18.48 -12.45
CA ILE A 155 -19.89 18.58 -11.11
C ILE A 155 -20.83 17.39 -10.89
N GLU A 156 -21.64 17.06 -11.89
CA GLU A 156 -22.55 15.91 -11.85
C GLU A 156 -21.77 14.60 -11.73
N LEU A 157 -20.66 14.45 -12.47
CA LEU A 157 -19.80 13.29 -12.43
C LEU A 157 -19.13 13.13 -11.06
N GLN A 158 -18.63 14.22 -10.46
CA GLN A 158 -18.03 14.19 -9.12
C GLN A 158 -19.06 13.81 -8.05
N ASN A 159 -20.29 14.33 -8.11
CA ASN A 159 -21.36 13.97 -7.19
C ASN A 159 -21.73 12.48 -7.35
N TYR A 160 -21.91 12.03 -8.59
CA TYR A 160 -22.23 10.62 -8.86
C TYR A 160 -21.13 9.67 -8.34
N ALA A 161 -19.85 9.97 -8.59
CA ALA A 161 -18.73 9.17 -8.15
C ALA A 161 -18.62 9.14 -6.61
N ARG A 162 -18.89 10.26 -5.93
CA ARG A 162 -18.94 10.33 -4.47
C ARG A 162 -20.06 9.48 -3.90
N ASP A 163 -21.28 9.63 -4.43
CA ASP A 163 -22.48 8.98 -3.88
C ASP A 163 -22.51 7.47 -4.18
N THR A 164 -21.98 7.06 -5.35
CA THR A 164 -22.04 5.67 -5.80
C THR A 164 -20.81 4.85 -5.37
N TYR A 165 -19.61 5.44 -5.39
CA TYR A 165 -18.33 4.74 -5.17
C TYR A 165 -17.54 5.24 -3.97
N ALA A 166 -18.06 6.23 -3.22
CA ALA A 166 -17.38 6.90 -2.11
C ALA A 166 -16.00 7.47 -2.51
N MET A 167 -15.86 7.92 -3.75
CA MET A 167 -14.65 8.55 -4.27
C MET A 167 -14.66 10.05 -3.98
N ASP A 168 -13.50 10.61 -3.62
CA ASP A 168 -13.36 12.06 -3.46
C ASP A 168 -12.86 12.74 -4.76
N SER A 169 -12.95 14.07 -4.80
CA SER A 169 -12.59 14.87 -5.96
C SER A 169 -11.11 14.76 -6.36
N GLU A 170 -10.22 14.44 -5.41
CA GLU A 170 -8.79 14.25 -5.68
C GLU A 170 -8.51 12.93 -6.43
N THR A 171 -9.40 11.96 -6.33
CA THR A 171 -9.28 10.66 -7.01
C THR A 171 -9.74 10.73 -8.47
N LEU A 172 -10.53 11.77 -8.83
CA LEU A 172 -11.12 11.97 -10.16
C LEU A 172 -10.32 12.93 -11.06
N SER A 173 -9.33 13.61 -10.51
CA SER A 173 -8.40 14.52 -11.21
C SER A 173 -7.17 13.74 -11.70
#